data_7cf700ccbe644f0b0cd7181fa5d2d14e
#
_entry.id   7cf700ccbe644f0b0cd7181fa5d2d14e
#
_cell.length_a   1.000
_cell.length_b   1.000
_cell.length_c   1.000
_cell.angle_alpha   90.00
_cell.angle_beta   90.00
_cell.angle_gamma   90.00
#
_symmetry.space_group_name_H-M   'P 1'
#
loop_
_entity.id
_entity.type
_entity.pdbx_description
1 polymer ?
#
loop_
_entity_poly.entity_id
_entity_poly.type
_entity_poly.pdbx_seq_one_letter_code
_entity_poly.pdbx_strand_id
1 'polypeptide(L)'
;NGCGACLPSCAEGALRIENGKLRLIADKLCDGLGACLGSCPRGALSLELREAAPFEDPAASVCPSARPASGEAAARGAWPIKLALVPPDAPFLQGADIFLTADCAPGACTSFHARRGGSGPLLLCCPRLEDRQTMTQRLAALIRAANPASFIITRMEVPCCGGLEFAA
;
A
#
# COMPACT_ATOMS: atom_id res chain seq x y z
N ASN A 1 -34.96 8.98 4.66
CA ASN A 1 -34.76 10.40 4.59
C ASN A 1 -33.30 10.71 4.28
N GLY A 2 -33.04 11.77 3.53
CA GLY A 2 -31.67 12.15 3.16
C GLY A 2 -30.97 12.99 4.24
N CYS A 3 -30.89 12.51 5.48
CA CYS A 3 -30.24 13.26 6.57
C CYS A 3 -28.70 13.38 6.42
N GLY A 4 -28.07 12.50 5.63
CA GLY A 4 -26.64 12.56 5.32
C GLY A 4 -25.70 11.99 6.38
N ALA A 5 -26.19 11.50 7.51
CA ALA A 5 -25.34 11.01 8.62
C ALA A 5 -24.39 9.87 8.21
N CYS A 6 -24.73 9.09 7.18
CA CYS A 6 -23.92 7.98 6.67
C CYS A 6 -22.90 8.39 5.57
N LEU A 7 -23.00 9.61 5.01
CA LEU A 7 -22.06 10.03 3.95
C LEU A 7 -20.59 10.01 4.37
N PRO A 8 -20.22 10.51 5.57
CA PRO A 8 -18.83 10.49 6.00
C PRO A 8 -18.25 9.07 6.21
N SER A 9 -19.11 8.06 6.34
CA SER A 9 -18.71 6.68 6.58
C SER A 9 -18.49 5.87 5.30
N CYS A 10 -18.76 6.46 4.13
CA CYS A 10 -18.41 5.87 2.84
C CYS A 10 -17.06 6.42 2.40
N ALA A 11 -16.02 5.64 2.58
CA ALA A 11 -14.65 6.03 2.22
C ALA A 11 -14.51 6.24 0.70
N GLU A 12 -15.25 5.47 -0.09
CA GLU A 12 -15.22 5.49 -1.55
C GLU A 12 -16.05 6.65 -2.14
N GLY A 13 -16.80 7.39 -1.31
CA GLY A 13 -17.66 8.48 -1.76
C GLY A 13 -18.80 8.04 -2.68
N ALA A 14 -19.19 6.76 -2.59
CA ALA A 14 -20.20 6.15 -3.47
C ALA A 14 -21.63 6.62 -3.19
N LEU A 15 -21.87 7.36 -2.10
CA LEU A 15 -23.18 7.78 -1.64
C LEU A 15 -23.43 9.27 -1.90
N ARG A 16 -24.65 9.61 -2.36
CA ARG A 16 -25.10 10.99 -2.57
C ARG A 16 -26.55 11.16 -2.14
N ILE A 17 -26.90 12.37 -1.72
CA ILE A 17 -28.30 12.75 -1.49
C ILE A 17 -28.86 13.36 -2.78
N GLU A 18 -29.88 12.73 -3.34
CA GLU A 18 -30.61 13.20 -4.50
C GLU A 18 -32.12 13.21 -4.19
N ASN A 19 -32.75 14.34 -4.43
CA ASN A 19 -34.19 14.54 -4.16
C ASN A 19 -34.60 14.16 -2.72
N GLY A 20 -33.76 14.50 -1.73
CA GLY A 20 -33.99 14.21 -0.32
C GLY A 20 -33.89 12.73 0.07
N LYS A 21 -33.30 11.88 -0.76
CA LYS A 21 -33.02 10.47 -0.48
C LYS A 21 -31.56 10.15 -0.72
N LEU A 22 -31.02 9.24 0.09
CA LEU A 22 -29.68 8.71 -0.15
C LEU A 22 -29.73 7.74 -1.34
N ARG A 23 -28.77 7.90 -2.23
CA ARG A 23 -28.60 7.06 -3.42
C ARG A 23 -27.16 6.62 -3.57
N LEU A 24 -26.98 5.42 -4.10
CA LEU A 24 -25.70 4.97 -4.63
C LEU A 24 -25.47 5.65 -5.99
N ILE A 25 -24.31 6.28 -6.16
CA ILE A 25 -23.98 7.03 -7.40
C ILE A 25 -23.74 6.05 -8.56
N ALA A 26 -22.94 5.01 -8.31
CA ALA A 26 -22.67 3.95 -9.27
C ALA A 26 -22.23 2.68 -8.51
N ASP A 27 -22.62 1.52 -9.03
CA ASP A 27 -22.29 0.22 -8.42
C ASP A 27 -20.78 0.00 -8.30
N LYS A 28 -20.04 0.37 -9.32
CA LYS A 28 -18.60 0.26 -9.38
C LYS A 28 -17.82 1.05 -8.33
N LEU A 29 -18.48 1.99 -7.64
CA LEU A 29 -17.88 2.79 -6.57
C LEU A 29 -18.13 2.20 -5.17
N CYS A 30 -18.97 1.16 -5.05
CA CYS A 30 -19.28 0.55 -3.77
C CYS A 30 -18.55 -0.79 -3.63
N ASP A 31 -17.69 -0.91 -2.61
CA ASP A 31 -16.97 -2.13 -2.27
C ASP A 31 -17.84 -3.23 -1.64
N GLY A 32 -19.07 -2.88 -1.23
CA GLY A 32 -20.00 -3.81 -0.58
C GLY A 32 -19.66 -4.17 0.87
N LEU A 33 -18.62 -3.58 1.48
CA LEU A 33 -18.20 -3.91 2.85
C LEU A 33 -19.15 -3.41 3.94
N GLY A 34 -20.08 -2.50 3.61
CA GLY A 34 -21.14 -2.09 4.50
C GLY A 34 -20.73 -1.14 5.64
N ALA A 35 -19.57 -0.47 5.55
CA ALA A 35 -19.10 0.49 6.54
C ALA A 35 -20.13 1.59 6.85
N CYS A 36 -20.94 1.97 5.88
CA CYS A 36 -22.01 2.97 6.02
C CYS A 36 -23.23 2.49 6.82
N LEU A 37 -23.47 1.17 6.96
CA LEU A 37 -24.67 0.62 7.60
C LEU A 37 -24.78 1.04 9.06
N GLY A 38 -23.70 0.90 9.82
CA GLY A 38 -23.63 1.24 11.24
C GLY A 38 -23.80 2.72 11.55
N SER A 39 -23.66 3.58 10.54
CA SER A 39 -23.75 5.04 10.68
C SER A 39 -25.15 5.60 10.48
N CYS A 40 -26.11 4.77 10.11
CA CYS A 40 -27.49 5.21 9.95
C CYS A 40 -28.26 5.15 11.29
N PRO A 41 -28.62 6.28 11.93
CA PRO A 41 -29.29 6.28 13.23
C PRO A 41 -30.69 5.68 13.19
N ARG A 42 -31.24 5.44 12.01
CA ARG A 42 -32.57 4.85 11.79
C ARG A 42 -32.52 3.45 11.15
N GLY A 43 -31.35 2.87 10.96
CA GLY A 43 -31.20 1.56 10.31
C GLY A 43 -31.83 1.49 8.90
N ALA A 44 -31.83 2.60 8.16
CA ALA A 44 -32.52 2.69 6.87
C ALA A 44 -31.65 2.27 5.67
N LEU A 45 -30.46 1.74 5.92
CA LEU A 45 -29.56 1.17 4.93
C LEU A 45 -29.56 -0.35 5.05
N SER A 46 -29.60 -1.03 3.91
CA SER A 46 -29.49 -2.48 3.82
C SER A 46 -28.56 -2.86 2.67
N LEU A 47 -27.91 -4.01 2.79
CA LEU A 47 -27.17 -4.63 1.69
C LEU A 47 -28.11 -5.52 0.89
N GLU A 48 -27.98 -5.46 -0.42
CA GLU A 48 -28.67 -6.30 -1.36
C GLU A 48 -27.65 -6.96 -2.29
N LEU A 49 -27.72 -8.29 -2.41
CA LEU A 49 -26.91 -9.03 -3.36
C LEU A 49 -27.55 -8.95 -4.73
N ARG A 50 -26.82 -8.42 -5.70
CA ARG A 50 -27.24 -8.30 -7.10
C ARG A 50 -26.05 -8.39 -8.05
N GLU A 51 -26.30 -8.72 -9.29
CA GLU A 51 -25.29 -8.57 -10.34
C GLU A 51 -25.02 -7.09 -10.57
N ALA A 52 -23.76 -6.72 -10.50
CA ALA A 52 -23.30 -5.34 -10.64
C ALA A 52 -21.96 -5.29 -11.39
N ALA A 53 -21.60 -4.11 -11.90
CA ALA A 53 -20.27 -3.90 -12.44
C ALA A 53 -19.22 -4.14 -11.33
N PRO A 54 -18.05 -4.71 -11.68
CA PRO A 54 -16.96 -4.90 -10.73
C PRO A 54 -16.61 -3.58 -10.02
N PHE A 55 -16.25 -3.69 -8.74
CA PHE A 55 -15.79 -2.53 -7.98
C PHE A 55 -14.53 -1.96 -8.62
N GLU A 56 -14.55 -0.69 -8.93
CA GLU A 56 -13.42 0.10 -9.37
C GLU A 56 -13.02 1.01 -8.20
N ASP A 57 -12.00 0.61 -7.43
CA ASP A 57 -11.47 1.44 -6.37
C ASP A 57 -10.91 2.74 -6.98
N PRO A 58 -11.53 3.92 -6.76
CA PRO A 58 -11.00 5.18 -7.27
C PRO A 58 -9.64 5.53 -6.65
N ALA A 59 -9.30 4.90 -5.52
CA ALA A 59 -8.00 4.98 -4.87
C ALA A 59 -7.05 3.84 -5.27
N ALA A 60 -7.51 2.82 -6.03
CA ALA A 60 -6.68 1.69 -6.43
C ALA A 60 -5.50 2.09 -7.31
N SER A 61 -5.60 3.23 -8.00
CA SER A 61 -4.45 3.78 -8.71
C SER A 61 -3.36 4.29 -7.77
N VAL A 62 -3.70 4.75 -6.55
CA VAL A 62 -2.68 5.11 -5.53
C VAL A 62 -3.35 5.18 -4.16
N CYS A 63 -3.13 4.19 -3.29
CA CYS A 63 -3.32 4.40 -1.86
C CYS A 63 -2.59 5.71 -1.49
N PRO A 64 -3.24 6.69 -0.81
CA PRO A 64 -2.57 7.94 -0.45
C PRO A 64 -1.26 7.74 0.31
N SER A 65 -1.17 6.65 1.10
CA SER A 65 0.04 6.25 1.80
C SER A 65 1.08 5.56 0.89
N ALA A 66 0.72 5.15 -0.32
CA ALA A 66 1.63 4.56 -1.30
C ALA A 66 2.12 5.58 -2.35
N ARG A 67 1.61 6.83 -2.32
CA ARG A 67 2.13 7.89 -3.19
C ARG A 67 3.57 8.18 -2.85
N PRO A 68 4.47 8.27 -3.84
CA PRO A 68 5.81 8.77 -3.60
C PRO A 68 5.73 10.12 -2.90
N ALA A 69 6.53 10.30 -1.86
CA ALA A 69 6.62 11.58 -1.18
C ALA A 69 7.12 12.66 -2.15
N SER A 70 6.49 13.83 -2.15
CA SER A 70 6.89 14.99 -2.95
C SER A 70 7.26 16.16 -2.04
N GLY A 71 8.06 17.09 -2.53
CA GLY A 71 8.51 18.26 -1.78
C GLY A 71 9.48 17.92 -0.63
N GLU A 72 9.36 18.57 0.52
CA GLU A 72 10.24 18.35 1.68
C GLU A 72 10.16 16.90 2.22
N ALA A 73 9.04 16.21 2.03
CA ALA A 73 8.91 14.81 2.40
C ALA A 73 9.78 13.90 1.50
N ALA A 74 10.00 14.26 0.24
CA ALA A 74 10.93 13.56 -0.65
C ALA A 74 12.39 13.73 -0.21
N ALA A 75 12.73 14.84 0.43
CA ALA A 75 14.07 15.09 0.98
C ALA A 75 14.39 14.17 2.17
N ARG A 76 13.40 13.55 2.79
CA ARG A 76 13.54 12.58 3.90
C ARG A 76 13.75 11.15 3.47
N GLY A 77 13.81 10.87 2.17
CA GLY A 77 14.00 9.56 1.59
C GLY A 77 12.78 9.07 0.79
N ALA A 78 12.96 7.98 0.06
CA ALA A 78 11.91 7.35 -0.71
C ALA A 78 10.79 6.82 0.18
N TRP A 79 9.55 7.09 -0.18
CA TRP A 79 8.36 6.58 0.50
C TRP A 79 7.35 6.07 -0.54
N PRO A 80 6.66 4.96 -0.30
CA PRO A 80 6.71 4.07 0.88
C PRO A 80 8.00 3.24 0.95
N ILE A 81 8.33 2.74 2.16
CA ILE A 81 9.51 1.91 2.39
C ILE A 81 9.18 0.41 2.53
N LYS A 82 7.94 0.06 2.81
CA LYS A 82 7.52 -1.34 2.93
C LYS A 82 7.36 -1.96 1.53
N LEU A 83 8.11 -3.03 1.23
CA LEU A 83 8.10 -3.67 -0.08
C LEU A 83 6.67 -3.97 -0.59
N ALA A 84 5.80 -4.43 0.31
CA ALA A 84 4.42 -4.74 -0.02
C ALA A 84 3.58 -3.53 -0.49
N LEU A 85 4.02 -2.31 -0.20
CA LEU A 85 3.30 -1.07 -0.54
C LEU A 85 3.94 -0.29 -1.69
N VAL A 86 5.18 -0.64 -2.08
CA VAL A 86 5.90 0.09 -3.14
C VAL A 86 5.43 -0.36 -4.51
N PRO A 87 4.95 0.54 -5.38
CA PRO A 87 4.70 0.21 -6.78
C PRO A 87 6.01 -0.21 -7.47
N PRO A 88 6.01 -1.30 -8.26
CA PRO A 88 7.23 -1.78 -8.94
C PRO A 88 7.86 -0.76 -9.89
N ASP A 89 7.05 0.14 -10.45
CA ASP A 89 7.41 1.20 -11.39
C ASP A 89 7.63 2.57 -10.72
N ALA A 90 7.73 2.61 -9.39
CA ALA A 90 7.88 3.87 -8.66
C ALA A 90 9.09 4.67 -9.18
N PRO A 91 8.94 5.97 -9.48
CA PRO A 91 9.99 6.78 -10.11
C PRO A 91 11.30 6.83 -9.32
N PHE A 92 11.23 6.76 -7.98
CA PHE A 92 12.42 6.80 -7.12
C PHE A 92 13.25 5.51 -7.13
N LEU A 93 12.75 4.44 -7.75
CA LEU A 93 13.45 3.16 -7.90
C LEU A 93 14.26 3.10 -9.21
N GLN A 94 13.94 3.94 -10.20
CA GLN A 94 14.50 3.86 -11.54
C GLN A 94 16.00 4.09 -11.53
N GLY A 95 16.78 3.06 -11.92
CA GLY A 95 18.24 3.13 -11.97
C GLY A 95 18.94 3.38 -10.64
N ALA A 96 18.23 3.24 -9.51
CA ALA A 96 18.75 3.54 -8.18
C ALA A 96 19.56 2.38 -7.58
N ASP A 97 20.36 2.68 -6.56
CA ASP A 97 20.96 1.69 -5.65
C ASP A 97 19.91 1.31 -4.60
N ILE A 98 19.26 0.16 -4.75
CA ILE A 98 18.16 -0.26 -3.90
C ILE A 98 18.67 -1.08 -2.72
N PHE A 99 18.26 -0.71 -1.51
CA PHE A 99 18.55 -1.45 -0.28
C PHE A 99 17.31 -2.27 0.14
N LEU A 100 17.33 -3.58 -0.11
CA LEU A 100 16.35 -4.51 0.44
C LEU A 100 16.78 -4.95 1.85
N THR A 101 15.97 -4.67 2.84
CA THR A 101 16.36 -4.79 4.23
C THR A 101 15.32 -5.55 5.04
N ALA A 102 15.79 -6.47 5.89
CA ALA A 102 14.92 -7.14 6.86
C ALA A 102 14.29 -6.11 7.81
N ASP A 103 13.00 -6.21 8.09
CA ASP A 103 12.23 -5.30 8.96
C ASP A 103 12.91 -5.01 10.30
N CYS A 104 13.56 -6.02 10.87
CA CYS A 104 14.23 -5.93 12.18
C CYS A 104 15.59 -5.20 12.12
N ALA A 105 16.25 -5.15 10.97
CA ALA A 105 17.64 -4.68 10.89
C ALA A 105 17.81 -3.20 11.29
N PRO A 106 16.94 -2.25 10.87
CA PRO A 106 17.06 -0.86 11.28
C PRO A 106 16.87 -0.63 12.79
N GLY A 107 16.01 -1.44 13.42
CA GLY A 107 15.75 -1.34 14.86
C GLY A 107 16.79 -2.06 15.72
N ALA A 108 17.37 -3.15 15.21
CA ALA A 108 18.36 -3.94 15.94
C ALA A 108 19.78 -3.37 15.85
N CYS A 109 20.09 -2.61 14.81
CA CYS A 109 21.43 -2.04 14.59
C CYS A 109 21.38 -0.51 14.75
N THR A 110 21.89 0.01 15.86
CA THR A 110 21.88 1.46 16.17
C THR A 110 22.65 2.29 15.13
N SER A 111 23.64 1.71 14.47
CA SER A 111 24.43 2.36 13.41
C SER A 111 23.91 2.06 11.99
N PHE A 112 22.74 1.48 11.83
CA PHE A 112 22.22 1.01 10.53
C PHE A 112 22.25 2.13 9.48
N HIS A 113 21.66 3.27 9.78
CA HIS A 113 21.57 4.38 8.82
C HIS A 113 22.95 5.00 8.48
N ALA A 114 23.85 5.05 9.44
CA ALA A 114 25.22 5.51 9.21
C ALA A 114 26.01 4.51 8.34
N ARG A 115 25.85 3.22 8.59
CA ARG A 115 26.54 2.14 7.85
C ARG A 115 25.99 1.96 6.44
N ARG A 116 24.72 2.22 6.22
CA ARG A 116 24.10 2.14 4.89
C ARG A 116 24.81 3.08 3.89
N GLY A 117 25.31 4.24 4.36
CA GLY A 117 26.21 5.13 3.60
C GLY A 117 25.66 5.74 2.32
N GLY A 118 24.45 5.36 1.91
CA GLY A 118 23.87 5.73 0.62
C GLY A 118 22.55 6.49 0.73
N SER A 119 22.24 7.22 -0.34
CA SER A 119 20.97 7.94 -0.51
C SER A 119 19.91 7.12 -1.23
N GLY A 120 20.17 5.87 -1.58
CA GLY A 120 19.26 4.99 -2.35
C GLY A 120 18.00 4.61 -1.56
N PRO A 121 16.94 4.19 -2.26
CA PRO A 121 15.69 3.75 -1.66
C PRO A 121 15.91 2.59 -0.69
N LEU A 122 15.25 2.66 0.47
CA LEU A 122 15.20 1.60 1.46
C LEU A 122 13.88 0.85 1.33
N LEU A 123 13.94 -0.46 1.10
CA LEU A 123 12.78 -1.33 1.06
C LEU A 123 12.84 -2.30 2.23
N LEU A 124 11.77 -2.36 3.02
CA LEU A 124 11.63 -3.24 4.16
C LEU A 124 10.73 -4.42 3.84
N CYS A 125 11.13 -5.62 4.23
CA CYS A 125 10.30 -6.81 4.18
C CYS A 125 10.73 -7.87 5.21
N CYS A 126 9.82 -8.79 5.53
CA CYS A 126 10.10 -9.89 6.44
C CYS A 126 9.64 -11.21 5.82
N PRO A 127 10.54 -12.14 5.47
CA PRO A 127 10.17 -13.43 4.85
C PRO A 127 9.43 -14.36 5.80
N ARG A 128 9.30 -14.01 7.08
CA ARG A 128 8.52 -14.75 8.08
C ARG A 128 7.10 -14.26 8.21
N LEU A 129 6.87 -12.96 7.98
CA LEU A 129 5.56 -12.31 8.13
C LEU A 129 4.83 -12.16 6.79
N GLU A 130 5.57 -12.16 5.69
CA GLU A 130 5.03 -12.02 4.35
C GLU A 130 4.98 -13.37 3.63
N ASP A 131 4.00 -13.56 2.75
CA ASP A 131 3.95 -14.74 1.90
C ASP A 131 5.14 -14.74 0.94
N ARG A 132 5.90 -15.83 0.97
CA ARG A 132 7.16 -15.95 0.23
C ARG A 132 6.96 -15.82 -1.29
N GLN A 133 5.93 -16.46 -1.82
CA GLN A 133 5.67 -16.45 -3.26
C GLN A 133 5.32 -15.05 -3.74
N THR A 134 4.42 -14.38 -3.02
CA THR A 134 4.02 -12.99 -3.30
C THR A 134 5.21 -12.05 -3.21
N MET A 135 6.07 -12.20 -2.19
CA MET A 135 7.28 -11.39 -2.01
C MET A 135 8.24 -11.57 -3.21
N THR A 136 8.51 -12.81 -3.61
CA THR A 136 9.39 -13.11 -4.76
C THR A 136 8.85 -12.55 -6.06
N GLN A 137 7.55 -12.72 -6.32
CA GLN A 137 6.91 -12.17 -7.52
C GLN A 137 7.00 -10.64 -7.56
N ARG A 138 6.80 -9.99 -6.42
CA ARG A 138 6.88 -8.54 -6.28
C ARG A 138 8.30 -8.02 -6.48
N LEU A 139 9.31 -8.69 -5.91
CA LEU A 139 10.72 -8.39 -6.15
C LEU A 139 11.08 -8.54 -7.62
N ALA A 140 10.68 -9.63 -8.26
CA ALA A 140 10.93 -9.83 -9.67
C ALA A 140 10.26 -8.76 -10.56
N ALA A 141 9.04 -8.34 -10.24
CA ALA A 141 8.35 -7.25 -10.93
C ALA A 141 9.09 -5.91 -10.75
N LEU A 142 9.52 -5.62 -9.52
CA LEU A 142 10.26 -4.40 -9.18
C LEU A 142 11.61 -4.33 -9.91
N ILE A 143 12.40 -5.40 -9.87
CA ILE A 143 13.71 -5.45 -10.54
C ILE A 143 13.57 -5.24 -12.05
N ARG A 144 12.55 -5.85 -12.68
CA ARG A 144 12.29 -5.67 -14.11
C ARG A 144 11.85 -4.25 -14.46
N ALA A 145 10.99 -3.65 -13.63
CA ALA A 145 10.44 -2.33 -13.91
C ALA A 145 11.43 -1.20 -13.58
N ALA A 146 12.13 -1.32 -12.45
CA ALA A 146 13.04 -0.28 -11.97
C ALA A 146 14.44 -0.33 -12.60
N ASN A 147 14.88 -1.48 -13.12
CA ASN A 147 16.24 -1.68 -13.66
C ASN A 147 17.30 -1.05 -12.75
N PRO A 148 17.43 -1.48 -11.46
CA PRO A 148 18.28 -0.84 -10.49
C PRO A 148 19.76 -0.90 -10.88
N ALA A 149 20.54 0.12 -10.52
CA ALA A 149 21.98 0.14 -10.70
C ALA A 149 22.68 -0.89 -9.80
N SER A 150 22.20 -1.03 -8.57
CA SER A 150 22.61 -2.10 -7.66
C SER A 150 21.45 -2.55 -6.76
N PHE A 151 21.54 -3.78 -6.24
CA PHE A 151 20.55 -4.35 -5.33
C PHE A 151 21.28 -4.92 -4.11
N ILE A 152 21.16 -4.24 -2.98
CA ILE A 152 21.91 -4.55 -1.76
C ILE A 152 20.96 -5.16 -0.74
N ILE A 153 21.27 -6.39 -0.31
CA ILE A 153 20.46 -7.10 0.68
C ILE A 153 21.09 -6.94 2.06
N THR A 154 20.29 -6.44 3.01
CA THR A 154 20.69 -6.34 4.42
C THR A 154 19.77 -7.19 5.28
N ARG A 155 20.33 -8.18 5.95
CA ARG A 155 19.59 -9.10 6.81
C ARG A 155 20.22 -9.27 8.19
N MET A 156 19.46 -9.82 9.11
CA MET A 156 19.95 -10.27 10.40
C MET A 156 20.59 -11.66 10.27
N GLU A 157 21.58 -11.94 11.08
CA GLU A 157 22.21 -13.28 11.19
C GLU A 157 21.33 -14.24 12.00
N VAL A 158 20.07 -14.37 11.59
CA VAL A 158 19.09 -15.27 12.20
C VAL A 158 18.40 -16.13 11.14
N PRO A 159 17.99 -17.37 11.48
CA PRO A 159 17.45 -18.31 10.49
C PRO A 159 16.24 -17.78 9.71
N CYS A 160 15.38 -16.98 10.35
CA CYS A 160 14.18 -16.43 9.68
C CYS A 160 14.50 -15.44 8.56
N CYS A 161 15.66 -14.79 8.57
CA CYS A 161 16.09 -13.84 7.54
C CYS A 161 16.72 -14.48 6.30
N GLY A 162 17.11 -15.77 6.36
CA GLY A 162 17.71 -16.48 5.22
C GLY A 162 16.81 -16.48 3.98
N GLY A 163 15.50 -16.38 4.15
CA GLY A 163 14.55 -16.31 3.03
C GLY A 163 14.70 -15.09 2.12
N LEU A 164 15.35 -14.00 2.59
CA LEU A 164 15.59 -12.81 1.76
C LEU A 164 16.60 -13.07 0.63
N GLU A 165 17.65 -13.83 0.91
CA GLU A 165 18.67 -14.18 -0.09
C GLU A 165 18.13 -15.08 -1.19
N PHE A 166 17.16 -15.95 -0.86
CA PHE A 166 16.51 -16.82 -1.83
C PHE A 166 15.44 -16.13 -2.67
N ALA A 167 14.88 -15.00 -2.18
CA ALA A 167 13.79 -14.30 -2.86
C ALA A 167 14.30 -13.24 -3.84
N ALA A 168 15.51 -12.75 -3.68
CA ALA A 168 16.17 -11.75 -4.49
C ALA A 168 17.15 -12.36 -5.47
#